data_15d3bd0db3c97fccab4071a4b4d431c7
#
_entry.id   15d3bd0db3c97fccab4071a4b4d431c7
#
_cell.length_a   1.000
_cell.length_b   1.000
_cell.length_c   1.000
_cell.angle_alpha   90.00
_cell.angle_beta   90.00
_cell.angle_gamma   90.00
#
_symmetry.space_group_name_H-M   'P 1'
#
loop_
_entity.id
_entity.type
_entity.pdbx_description
1 polymer ?
#
loop_
_entity_poly.entity_id
_entity_poly.type
_entity_poly.pdbx_seq_one_letter_code
_entity_poly.pdbx_strand_id
1 'polypeptide(L)'
;MDKSIGKANKKDLTAADIATLRARIDAIDDKILDLIDRRLTAAQTIGRIKQDSGIAVVDSRREGEIYQRLLTRNQGSLKTAALYRIFRTIIEAGRGVQNTPMAAELPPIYAVFGNPVRHSLSPVMHNSALAQTGLDGLYLPFRVEDIAAAVNGVRGLGMRGVSITIPHKIGVMKYLDQIDALAGEIGAVNTIVNRRGTLYGFNSDCTGAIKALTEKTGIRGKTVAMIGAGGAARAVGFGIRQEGGRLTVLNRSQERGESLAADLDCEFKPLADVRRLPYSIIINATSAGMTPQESDTPVNAGLLEHGTVVMDLVYNPLQTRLLQEAKKKGCTIIDGVAMFVHQGAVQFEMWTGRKAPVDVMRKVVLEALANH
;
A
#
# COMPACT_ATOMS: atom_id res chain seq x y z
N MET A 1 -28.08 -33.55 12.20
CA MET A 1 -29.45 -33.02 12.06
C MET A 1 -29.76 -32.21 13.30
N ASP A 2 -29.64 -30.90 13.24
CA ASP A 2 -30.28 -30.04 14.23
C ASP A 2 -30.91 -28.87 13.48
N LYS A 3 -32.24 -29.00 13.26
CA LYS A 3 -33.10 -27.99 12.67
C LYS A 3 -33.74 -27.21 13.81
N SER A 4 -33.01 -26.27 14.41
CA SER A 4 -33.65 -25.33 15.32
C SER A 4 -32.89 -23.98 15.37
N ILE A 5 -32.85 -23.28 14.24
CA ILE A 5 -32.71 -21.82 14.25
C ILE A 5 -33.92 -21.27 13.49
N GLY A 6 -35.07 -21.39 14.17
CA GLY A 6 -36.30 -20.70 13.81
C GLY A 6 -36.17 -19.23 14.10
N LYS A 7 -36.63 -18.40 13.17
CA LYS A 7 -36.93 -16.97 13.18
C LYS A 7 -36.88 -16.32 14.60
N ALA A 8 -35.67 -15.93 15.06
CA ALA A 8 -35.54 -15.06 16.22
C ALA A 8 -35.79 -13.61 15.78
N ASN A 9 -36.69 -12.99 16.51
CA ASN A 9 -37.15 -11.61 16.40
C ASN A 9 -35.96 -10.64 16.49
N LYS A 10 -35.96 -9.61 15.66
CA LYS A 10 -34.88 -8.61 15.45
C LYS A 10 -34.69 -7.62 16.62
N LYS A 11 -35.15 -7.96 17.84
CA LYS A 11 -34.99 -7.15 19.07
C LYS A 11 -34.31 -8.01 20.13
N ASP A 12 -33.21 -7.47 20.69
CA ASP A 12 -32.47 -7.91 21.87
C ASP A 12 -31.25 -8.80 21.72
N LEU A 13 -30.42 -8.62 20.67
CA LEU A 13 -29.04 -9.13 20.71
C LEU A 13 -28.18 -8.18 21.56
N THR A 14 -27.65 -8.65 22.68
CA THR A 14 -26.84 -7.90 23.63
C THR A 14 -25.33 -7.96 23.22
N ALA A 15 -24.52 -7.08 23.83
CA ALA A 15 -23.06 -7.15 23.69
C ALA A 15 -22.49 -8.51 24.18
N ALA A 16 -23.14 -9.15 25.13
CA ALA A 16 -22.78 -10.48 25.66
C ALA A 16 -23.01 -11.58 24.60
N ASP A 17 -24.07 -11.48 23.79
CA ASP A 17 -24.34 -12.42 22.69
C ASP A 17 -23.27 -12.31 21.60
N ILE A 18 -22.82 -11.08 21.29
CA ILE A 18 -21.73 -10.86 20.35
C ILE A 18 -20.43 -11.47 20.86
N ALA A 19 -20.10 -11.31 22.15
CA ALA A 19 -18.90 -11.89 22.74
C ALA A 19 -18.94 -13.43 22.68
N THR A 20 -20.09 -14.03 22.98
CA THR A 20 -20.31 -15.48 22.91
C THR A 20 -20.15 -15.99 21.47
N LEU A 21 -20.70 -15.29 20.47
CA LEU A 21 -20.56 -15.67 19.07
C LEU A 21 -19.12 -15.53 18.56
N ARG A 22 -18.39 -14.49 19.01
CA ARG A 22 -16.96 -14.33 18.71
C ARG A 22 -16.12 -15.50 19.26
N ALA A 23 -16.32 -15.86 20.54
CA ALA A 23 -15.62 -17.00 21.12
C ALA A 23 -15.91 -18.32 20.38
N ARG A 24 -17.15 -18.49 19.86
CA ARG A 24 -17.47 -19.66 19.01
C ARG A 24 -16.77 -19.61 17.67
N ILE A 25 -16.61 -18.42 17.06
CA ILE A 25 -15.84 -18.24 15.81
C ILE A 25 -14.37 -18.58 16.07
N ASP A 26 -13.77 -18.04 17.14
CA ASP A 26 -12.38 -18.32 17.51
C ASP A 26 -12.12 -19.82 17.66
N ALA A 27 -13.00 -20.53 18.35
CA ALA A 27 -12.91 -21.99 18.52
C ALA A 27 -13.10 -22.78 17.21
N ILE A 28 -13.79 -22.21 16.22
CA ILE A 28 -13.90 -22.81 14.87
C ILE A 28 -12.64 -22.53 14.08
N ASP A 29 -12.07 -21.34 14.18
CA ASP A 29 -10.85 -20.94 13.49
C ASP A 29 -9.65 -21.79 13.96
N ASP A 30 -9.55 -22.08 15.27
CA ASP A 30 -8.56 -23.01 15.82
C ASP A 30 -8.68 -24.41 15.20
N LYS A 31 -9.90 -24.91 15.02
CA LYS A 31 -10.13 -26.21 14.36
C LYS A 31 -9.79 -26.20 12.87
N ILE A 32 -10.07 -25.08 12.20
CA ILE A 32 -9.70 -24.90 10.79
C ILE A 32 -8.19 -24.93 10.65
N LEU A 33 -7.45 -24.23 11.54
CA LEU A 33 -6.00 -24.24 11.56
C LEU A 33 -5.44 -25.66 11.76
N ASP A 34 -5.92 -26.40 12.77
CA ASP A 34 -5.52 -27.80 13.01
C ASP A 34 -5.77 -28.70 11.79
N LEU A 35 -6.92 -28.55 11.13
CA LEU A 35 -7.24 -29.32 9.93
C LEU A 35 -6.35 -28.95 8.74
N ILE A 36 -5.97 -27.68 8.58
CA ILE A 36 -5.02 -27.24 7.56
C ILE A 36 -3.65 -27.85 7.84
N ASP A 37 -3.13 -27.81 9.07
CA ASP A 37 -1.85 -28.37 9.43
C ASP A 37 -1.78 -29.87 9.19
N ARG A 38 -2.81 -30.62 9.56
CA ARG A 38 -2.92 -32.05 9.28
C ARG A 38 -2.94 -32.35 7.78
N ARG A 39 -3.61 -31.50 7.00
CA ARG A 39 -3.62 -31.61 5.53
C ARG A 39 -2.25 -31.34 4.93
N LEU A 40 -1.53 -30.34 5.42
CA LEU A 40 -0.18 -30.00 4.96
C LEU A 40 0.81 -31.12 5.30
N THR A 41 0.73 -31.71 6.48
CA THR A 41 1.54 -32.88 6.88
C THR A 41 1.31 -34.05 5.94
N ALA A 42 0.06 -34.33 5.58
CA ALA A 42 -0.25 -35.41 4.61
C ALA A 42 0.27 -35.03 3.19
N ALA A 43 0.19 -33.78 2.78
CA ALA A 43 0.73 -33.33 1.51
C ALA A 43 2.27 -33.47 1.47
N GLN A 44 2.96 -33.13 2.55
CA GLN A 44 4.41 -33.31 2.67
C GLN A 44 4.82 -34.77 2.54
N THR A 45 4.10 -35.69 3.18
CA THR A 45 4.35 -37.14 3.07
C THR A 45 4.17 -37.62 1.62
N ILE A 46 3.13 -37.17 0.94
CA ILE A 46 2.91 -37.46 -0.49
C ILE A 46 4.06 -36.92 -1.34
N GLY A 47 4.55 -35.71 -1.03
CA GLY A 47 5.67 -35.09 -1.72
C GLY A 47 6.94 -35.95 -1.65
N ARG A 48 7.28 -36.48 -0.47
CA ARG A 48 8.42 -37.38 -0.29
C ARG A 48 8.29 -38.66 -1.12
N ILE A 49 7.12 -39.34 -1.05
CA ILE A 49 6.86 -40.54 -1.84
C ILE A 49 7.00 -40.26 -3.35
N LYS A 50 6.50 -39.13 -3.83
CA LYS A 50 6.61 -38.75 -5.24
C LYS A 50 8.06 -38.49 -5.65
N GLN A 51 8.85 -37.81 -4.82
CA GLN A 51 10.26 -37.55 -5.05
C GLN A 51 11.04 -38.90 -5.15
N ASP A 52 10.83 -39.82 -4.21
CA ASP A 52 11.47 -41.10 -4.20
C ASP A 52 11.10 -41.99 -5.41
N SER A 53 9.91 -41.74 -5.98
CA SER A 53 9.36 -42.49 -7.13
C SER A 53 9.52 -41.78 -8.48
N GLY A 54 10.14 -40.56 -8.55
CA GLY A 54 10.30 -39.81 -9.78
C GLY A 54 8.97 -39.26 -10.36
N ILE A 55 7.91 -39.17 -9.54
CA ILE A 55 6.58 -38.72 -9.97
C ILE A 55 6.47 -37.21 -9.84
N ALA A 56 5.89 -36.54 -10.85
CA ALA A 56 5.67 -35.09 -10.83
C ALA A 56 4.81 -34.66 -9.63
N VAL A 57 5.21 -33.59 -8.95
CA VAL A 57 4.50 -33.03 -7.78
C VAL A 57 3.13 -32.48 -8.17
N VAL A 58 3.04 -31.75 -9.29
CA VAL A 58 1.79 -31.15 -9.77
C VAL A 58 0.93 -32.21 -10.45
N ASP A 59 -0.31 -32.37 -9.97
CA ASP A 59 -1.32 -33.26 -10.54
C ASP A 59 -2.61 -32.47 -10.76
N SER A 60 -2.73 -31.86 -11.94
CA SER A 60 -3.88 -31.04 -12.32
C SER A 60 -5.21 -31.83 -12.34
N ARG A 61 -5.17 -33.15 -12.64
CA ARG A 61 -6.34 -34.01 -12.60
C ARG A 61 -6.84 -34.15 -11.18
N ARG A 62 -5.93 -34.43 -10.24
CA ARG A 62 -6.26 -34.56 -8.82
C ARG A 62 -6.84 -33.26 -8.23
N GLU A 63 -6.35 -32.13 -8.65
CA GLU A 63 -6.91 -30.84 -8.22
C GLU A 63 -8.31 -30.61 -8.74
N GLY A 64 -8.59 -30.96 -9.99
CA GLY A 64 -9.95 -30.96 -10.54
C GLY A 64 -10.91 -31.84 -9.73
N GLU A 65 -10.49 -33.05 -9.36
CA GLU A 65 -11.27 -33.97 -8.51
C GLU A 65 -11.57 -33.36 -7.13
N ILE A 66 -10.60 -32.67 -6.52
CA ILE A 66 -10.79 -31.97 -5.24
C ILE A 66 -11.87 -30.90 -5.36
N TYR A 67 -11.80 -30.05 -6.37
CA TYR A 67 -12.80 -28.98 -6.57
C TYR A 67 -14.19 -29.55 -6.83
N GLN A 68 -14.33 -30.57 -7.67
CA GLN A 68 -15.63 -31.21 -7.94
C GLN A 68 -16.24 -31.77 -6.65
N ARG A 69 -15.46 -32.49 -5.85
CA ARG A 69 -15.91 -33.04 -4.56
C ARG A 69 -16.36 -31.93 -3.60
N LEU A 70 -15.60 -30.84 -3.52
CA LEU A 70 -15.92 -29.71 -2.64
C LEU A 70 -17.19 -28.99 -3.07
N LEU A 71 -17.38 -28.79 -4.36
CA LEU A 71 -18.61 -28.19 -4.92
C LEU A 71 -19.84 -29.04 -4.59
N THR A 72 -19.75 -30.35 -4.78
CA THR A 72 -20.84 -31.27 -4.45
C THR A 72 -21.20 -31.26 -2.95
N ARG A 73 -20.20 -31.07 -2.08
CA ARG A 73 -20.41 -31.02 -0.62
C ARG A 73 -20.81 -29.65 -0.09
N ASN A 74 -20.65 -28.59 -0.90
CA ASN A 74 -20.97 -27.21 -0.48
C ASN A 74 -22.48 -26.96 -0.52
N GLN A 75 -23.17 -27.32 0.54
CA GLN A 75 -24.62 -27.08 0.72
C GLN A 75 -24.89 -25.85 1.63
N GLY A 76 -23.85 -25.11 2.04
CA GLY A 76 -23.94 -23.98 2.94
C GLY A 76 -23.98 -22.62 2.26
N SER A 77 -23.80 -21.56 3.05
CA SER A 77 -23.82 -20.17 2.58
C SER A 77 -22.56 -19.74 1.83
N LEU A 78 -21.52 -20.59 1.76
CA LEU A 78 -20.26 -20.27 1.09
C LEU A 78 -20.45 -20.20 -0.43
N LYS A 79 -20.25 -19.00 -1.00
CA LYS A 79 -20.36 -18.83 -2.46
C LYS A 79 -19.26 -19.59 -3.18
N THR A 80 -19.57 -20.18 -4.34
CA THR A 80 -18.65 -20.97 -5.17
C THR A 80 -17.30 -20.26 -5.41
N ALA A 81 -17.31 -18.96 -5.73
CA ALA A 81 -16.09 -18.18 -5.93
C ALA A 81 -15.23 -18.05 -4.66
N ALA A 82 -15.84 -17.97 -3.48
CA ALA A 82 -15.14 -17.94 -2.20
C ALA A 82 -14.54 -19.31 -1.87
N LEU A 83 -15.29 -20.40 -2.11
CA LEU A 83 -14.78 -21.76 -1.97
C LEU A 83 -13.54 -22.01 -2.83
N TYR A 84 -13.58 -21.62 -4.11
CA TYR A 84 -12.43 -21.74 -5.00
C TYR A 84 -11.22 -20.98 -4.48
N ARG A 85 -11.37 -19.73 -4.02
CA ARG A 85 -10.25 -18.94 -3.49
C ARG A 85 -9.61 -19.58 -2.24
N ILE A 86 -10.44 -20.00 -1.29
CA ILE A 86 -9.95 -20.62 -0.05
C ILE A 86 -9.17 -21.91 -0.36
N PHE A 87 -9.77 -22.82 -1.13
CA PHE A 87 -9.13 -24.11 -1.39
C PHE A 87 -7.95 -24.01 -2.37
N ARG A 88 -7.96 -23.03 -3.28
CA ARG A 88 -6.78 -22.70 -4.08
C ARG A 88 -5.58 -22.37 -3.18
N THR A 89 -5.74 -21.47 -2.23
CA THR A 89 -4.67 -21.09 -1.29
C THR A 89 -4.17 -22.29 -0.47
N ILE A 90 -5.10 -23.14 0.02
CA ILE A 90 -4.73 -24.33 0.77
C ILE A 90 -4.00 -25.38 -0.12
N ILE A 91 -4.36 -25.50 -1.40
CA ILE A 91 -3.70 -26.41 -2.35
C ILE A 91 -2.31 -25.88 -2.69
N GLU A 92 -2.18 -24.57 -2.94
CA GLU A 92 -0.89 -23.90 -3.20
C GLU A 92 0.07 -24.04 -2.01
N ALA A 93 -0.41 -23.84 -0.78
CA ALA A 93 0.36 -24.13 0.44
C ALA A 93 0.83 -25.61 0.49
N GLY A 94 -0.07 -26.56 0.14
CA GLY A 94 0.29 -27.97 0.06
C GLY A 94 1.34 -28.29 -1.00
N ARG A 95 1.36 -27.60 -2.14
CA ARG A 95 2.42 -27.72 -3.15
C ARG A 95 3.75 -27.19 -2.62
N GLY A 96 3.72 -26.05 -1.91
CA GLY A 96 4.90 -25.47 -1.28
C GLY A 96 5.61 -26.50 -0.39
N VAL A 97 4.90 -27.13 0.54
CA VAL A 97 5.50 -28.11 1.47
C VAL A 97 5.94 -29.42 0.81
N GLN A 98 5.41 -29.79 -0.36
CA GLN A 98 5.85 -30.97 -1.13
C GLN A 98 7.22 -30.76 -1.78
N ASN A 99 7.56 -29.53 -2.13
CA ASN A 99 8.80 -29.17 -2.81
C ASN A 99 9.91 -28.70 -1.85
N THR A 100 9.62 -28.58 -0.56
CA THR A 100 10.51 -27.91 0.37
C THR A 100 11.34 -28.95 1.15
N PRO A 101 12.68 -28.90 1.09
CA PRO A 101 13.54 -29.54 2.09
C PRO A 101 13.19 -29.01 3.47
N MET A 102 13.40 -29.77 4.54
CA MET A 102 12.97 -29.50 5.92
C MET A 102 13.52 -28.22 6.61
N ALA A 103 14.13 -27.33 5.84
CA ALA A 103 14.51 -25.97 6.21
C ALA A 103 14.00 -25.01 5.15
N ALA A 104 12.67 -24.87 5.03
CA ALA A 104 12.11 -23.79 4.23
C ALA A 104 12.56 -22.46 4.85
N GLU A 105 13.41 -21.74 4.15
CA GLU A 105 13.61 -20.32 4.45
C GLU A 105 12.23 -19.67 4.46
N LEU A 106 11.94 -18.87 5.51
CA LEU A 106 10.73 -18.06 5.55
C LEU A 106 10.62 -17.26 4.25
N PRO A 107 9.40 -17.10 3.70
CA PRO A 107 9.24 -16.29 2.51
C PRO A 107 9.81 -14.87 2.77
N PRO A 108 10.37 -14.22 1.75
CA PRO A 108 10.90 -12.87 1.91
C PRO A 108 9.89 -11.95 2.56
N ILE A 109 10.28 -11.26 3.63
CA ILE A 109 9.43 -10.32 4.35
C ILE A 109 9.71 -8.91 3.85
N TYR A 110 8.63 -8.21 3.52
CA TYR A 110 8.58 -6.80 3.21
C TYR A 110 7.68 -6.10 4.22
N ALA A 111 7.85 -4.79 4.40
CA ALA A 111 7.09 -4.08 5.41
C ALA A 111 6.76 -2.63 5.04
N VAL A 112 5.80 -2.03 5.75
CA VAL A 112 5.67 -0.59 5.89
C VAL A 112 5.84 -0.20 7.35
N PHE A 113 6.74 0.77 7.60
CA PHE A 113 6.99 1.37 8.91
C PHE A 113 6.40 2.77 8.98
N GLY A 114 5.54 3.01 9.97
CA GLY A 114 4.90 4.31 10.16
C GLY A 114 4.15 4.42 11.48
N ASN A 115 3.69 5.63 11.81
CA ASN A 115 2.84 5.86 12.98
C ASN A 115 1.91 7.07 12.73
N PRO A 116 0.59 6.88 12.52
CA PRO A 116 -0.12 5.58 12.43
C PRO A 116 0.14 4.84 11.11
N VAL A 117 -0.11 3.53 11.07
CA VAL A 117 0.08 2.69 9.86
C VAL A 117 -1.12 1.75 9.60
N ARG A 118 -2.07 1.67 10.56
CA ARG A 118 -3.17 0.71 10.53
C ARG A 118 -4.06 0.80 9.27
N HIS A 119 -4.21 1.99 8.71
CA HIS A 119 -5.07 2.25 7.54
C HIS A 119 -4.30 2.26 6.21
N SER A 120 -3.02 1.83 6.24
CA SER A 120 -2.22 1.75 5.02
C SER A 120 -2.74 0.68 4.06
N LEU A 121 -2.94 1.04 2.80
CA LEU A 121 -3.30 0.12 1.73
C LEU A 121 -2.09 -0.54 1.07
N SER A 122 -0.85 -0.22 1.50
CA SER A 122 0.37 -0.85 0.98
C SER A 122 0.36 -2.37 1.13
N PRO A 123 -0.11 -2.98 2.26
CA PRO A 123 -0.15 -4.43 2.38
C PRO A 123 -1.04 -5.10 1.33
N VAL A 124 -2.25 -4.61 1.09
CA VAL A 124 -3.14 -5.20 0.09
C VAL A 124 -2.57 -5.05 -1.32
N MET A 125 -1.97 -3.90 -1.62
CA MET A 125 -1.36 -3.60 -2.91
C MET A 125 -0.17 -4.52 -3.20
N HIS A 126 0.81 -4.59 -2.29
CA HIS A 126 2.03 -5.38 -2.50
C HIS A 126 1.81 -6.88 -2.42
N ASN A 127 0.99 -7.37 -1.49
CA ASN A 127 0.67 -8.80 -1.43
C ASN A 127 -0.07 -9.28 -2.68
N SER A 128 -0.97 -8.45 -3.24
CA SER A 128 -1.63 -8.78 -4.52
C SER A 128 -0.65 -8.78 -5.68
N ALA A 129 0.34 -7.87 -5.68
CA ALA A 129 1.39 -7.83 -6.69
C ALA A 129 2.31 -9.07 -6.61
N LEU A 130 2.72 -9.48 -5.41
CA LEU A 130 3.50 -10.71 -5.18
C LEU A 130 2.73 -11.93 -5.69
N ALA A 131 1.46 -12.09 -5.30
CA ALA A 131 0.61 -13.18 -5.76
C ALA A 131 0.43 -13.21 -7.29
N GLN A 132 0.20 -12.05 -7.92
CA GLN A 132 0.01 -11.95 -9.37
C GLN A 132 1.27 -12.33 -10.15
N THR A 133 2.45 -12.03 -9.59
CA THR A 133 3.75 -12.33 -10.24
C THR A 133 4.29 -13.71 -9.90
N GLY A 134 3.58 -14.48 -9.07
CA GLY A 134 4.00 -15.82 -8.62
C GLY A 134 5.23 -15.79 -7.71
N LEU A 135 5.51 -14.66 -7.07
CA LEU A 135 6.61 -14.52 -6.12
C LEU A 135 6.13 -14.86 -4.71
N ASP A 136 6.92 -15.70 -4.03
CA ASP A 136 6.78 -15.87 -2.60
C ASP A 136 7.20 -14.59 -1.88
N GLY A 137 6.47 -14.24 -0.85
CA GLY A 137 6.76 -13.05 -0.05
C GLY A 137 5.55 -12.58 0.72
N LEU A 138 5.80 -11.85 1.78
CA LEU A 138 4.77 -11.30 2.65
C LEU A 138 5.08 -9.85 2.97
N TYR A 139 4.10 -8.96 2.73
CA TYR A 139 4.20 -7.55 3.06
C TYR A 139 3.30 -7.21 4.25
N LEU A 140 3.90 -6.67 5.32
CA LEU A 140 3.24 -6.45 6.61
C LEU A 140 3.33 -4.98 7.07
N PRO A 141 2.28 -4.46 7.76
CA PRO A 141 2.33 -3.14 8.39
C PRO A 141 2.90 -3.24 9.81
N PHE A 142 3.82 -2.35 10.17
CA PHE A 142 4.35 -2.21 11.52
C PHE A 142 4.20 -0.78 12.02
N ARG A 143 3.51 -0.62 13.15
CA ARG A 143 3.53 0.64 13.88
C ARG A 143 4.89 0.80 14.54
N VAL A 144 5.63 1.82 14.14
CA VAL A 144 6.98 2.09 14.62
C VAL A 144 6.98 3.39 15.41
N GLU A 145 7.44 3.33 16.65
CA GLU A 145 7.68 4.49 17.52
C GLU A 145 9.18 4.84 17.56
N ASP A 146 10.03 3.82 17.66
CA ASP A 146 11.49 3.96 17.57
C ASP A 146 12.00 3.45 16.23
N ILE A 147 12.34 4.40 15.36
CA ILE A 147 12.84 4.08 14.01
C ILE A 147 14.24 3.46 14.04
N ALA A 148 15.08 3.78 15.03
CA ALA A 148 16.41 3.21 15.16
C ALA A 148 16.35 1.72 15.48
N ALA A 149 15.53 1.34 16.46
CA ALA A 149 15.29 -0.06 16.82
C ALA A 149 14.65 -0.82 15.65
N ALA A 150 13.69 -0.21 14.94
CA ALA A 150 13.03 -0.84 13.81
C ALA A 150 14.00 -1.11 12.64
N VAL A 151 14.88 -0.17 12.30
CA VAL A 151 15.91 -0.34 11.25
C VAL A 151 16.91 -1.44 11.62
N ASN A 152 17.31 -1.54 12.89
CA ASN A 152 18.13 -2.66 13.36
C ASN A 152 17.40 -3.99 13.21
N GLY A 153 16.09 -4.00 13.47
CA GLY A 153 15.22 -5.16 13.22
C GLY A 153 15.21 -5.60 11.76
N VAL A 154 15.25 -4.68 10.80
CA VAL A 154 15.34 -5.01 9.36
C VAL A 154 16.56 -5.89 9.07
N ARG A 155 17.72 -5.57 9.68
CA ARG A 155 18.95 -6.37 9.54
C ARG A 155 18.82 -7.70 10.26
N GLY A 156 18.44 -7.69 11.54
CA GLY A 156 18.38 -8.89 12.38
C GLY A 156 17.36 -9.94 11.94
N LEU A 157 16.24 -9.48 11.36
CA LEU A 157 15.17 -10.35 10.85
C LEU A 157 15.32 -10.68 9.36
N GLY A 158 16.32 -10.14 8.69
CA GLY A 158 16.55 -10.37 7.27
C GLY A 158 15.43 -9.86 6.34
N MET A 159 14.68 -8.82 6.76
CA MET A 159 13.64 -8.23 5.91
C MET A 159 14.26 -7.72 4.61
N ARG A 160 13.65 -8.03 3.47
CA ARG A 160 14.19 -7.70 2.13
C ARG A 160 13.97 -6.25 1.75
N GLY A 161 12.89 -5.64 2.19
CA GLY A 161 12.57 -4.26 1.88
C GLY A 161 11.54 -3.66 2.81
N VAL A 162 11.61 -2.33 2.96
CA VAL A 162 10.69 -1.60 3.84
C VAL A 162 10.27 -0.29 3.20
N SER A 163 8.96 -0.05 3.15
CA SER A 163 8.41 1.29 2.90
C SER A 163 8.46 2.11 4.18
N ILE A 164 8.92 3.34 4.09
CA ILE A 164 8.93 4.29 5.21
C ILE A 164 7.87 5.36 4.97
N THR A 165 6.99 5.55 5.96
CA THR A 165 5.98 6.59 5.90
C THR A 165 6.06 7.52 7.12
N ILE A 166 5.08 8.41 7.26
CA ILE A 166 5.01 9.40 8.35
C ILE A 166 5.17 8.71 9.71
N PRO A 167 5.96 9.29 10.65
CA PRO A 167 6.75 10.54 10.53
C PRO A 167 8.21 10.31 10.15
N HIS A 168 8.62 9.12 9.69
CA HIS A 168 9.99 8.62 9.75
C HIS A 168 10.87 8.92 8.53
N LYS A 169 10.31 9.43 7.40
CA LYS A 169 11.02 9.57 6.11
C LYS A 169 12.35 10.35 6.18
N ILE A 170 12.44 11.35 7.05
CA ILE A 170 13.66 12.13 7.26
C ILE A 170 14.54 11.45 8.32
N GLY A 171 13.95 11.11 9.47
CA GLY A 171 14.68 10.56 10.60
C GLY A 171 15.36 9.22 10.35
N VAL A 172 14.86 8.43 9.40
CA VAL A 172 15.41 7.12 9.07
C VAL A 172 16.78 7.18 8.40
N MET A 173 17.08 8.27 7.69
CA MET A 173 18.28 8.42 6.87
C MET A 173 19.59 8.16 7.64
N LYS A 174 19.67 8.63 8.88
CA LYS A 174 20.87 8.47 9.73
C LYS A 174 21.17 7.04 10.19
N TYR A 175 20.27 6.09 9.93
CA TYR A 175 20.42 4.68 10.32
C TYR A 175 20.67 3.76 9.12
N LEU A 176 20.76 4.33 7.90
CA LEU A 176 21.02 3.60 6.67
C LEU A 176 22.52 3.62 6.34
N ASP A 177 22.99 2.58 5.67
CA ASP A 177 24.40 2.46 5.30
C ASP A 177 24.72 3.27 4.04
N GLN A 178 23.77 3.34 3.12
CA GLN A 178 23.91 4.10 1.87
C GLN A 178 22.58 4.77 1.52
N ILE A 179 22.68 5.96 0.97
CA ILE A 179 21.53 6.73 0.48
C ILE A 179 21.77 7.02 -1.00
N ASP A 180 20.78 6.69 -1.82
CA ASP A 180 20.77 7.02 -3.25
C ASP A 180 20.89 8.55 -3.45
N ALA A 181 21.58 8.98 -4.52
CA ALA A 181 21.83 10.39 -4.77
C ALA A 181 20.54 11.22 -4.79
N LEU A 182 19.49 10.73 -5.49
CA LEU A 182 18.19 11.39 -5.53
C LEU A 182 17.55 11.52 -4.13
N ALA A 183 17.57 10.45 -3.34
CA ALA A 183 17.03 10.48 -1.98
C ALA A 183 17.85 11.41 -1.05
N GLY A 184 19.16 11.51 -1.27
CA GLY A 184 20.05 12.43 -0.59
C GLY A 184 19.74 13.90 -0.90
N GLU A 185 19.55 14.24 -2.17
CA GLU A 185 19.17 15.59 -2.60
C GLU A 185 17.76 15.97 -2.14
N ILE A 186 16.81 15.03 -2.16
CA ILE A 186 15.47 15.23 -1.58
C ILE A 186 15.53 15.42 -0.07
N GLY A 187 16.50 14.82 0.63
CA GLY A 187 16.58 14.83 2.09
C GLY A 187 15.50 13.97 2.77
N ALA A 188 14.98 12.95 2.09
CA ALA A 188 13.97 12.03 2.61
C ALA A 188 14.03 10.65 1.92
N VAL A 189 13.86 9.58 2.71
CA VAL A 189 13.80 8.20 2.25
C VAL A 189 12.41 7.65 2.53
N ASN A 190 11.77 7.05 1.52
CA ASN A 190 10.52 6.31 1.68
C ASN A 190 10.65 4.81 1.38
N THR A 191 11.83 4.35 0.93
CA THR A 191 12.09 2.98 0.52
C THR A 191 13.43 2.51 1.03
N ILE A 192 13.47 1.39 1.75
CA ILE A 192 14.69 0.70 2.14
C ILE A 192 14.79 -0.60 1.34
N VAL A 193 15.98 -0.86 0.80
CA VAL A 193 16.36 -2.15 0.20
C VAL A 193 17.46 -2.77 1.05
N ASN A 194 17.24 -3.97 1.57
CA ASN A 194 18.24 -4.72 2.32
C ASN A 194 18.97 -5.69 1.39
N ARG A 195 20.26 -5.47 1.18
CA ARG A 195 21.15 -6.37 0.42
C ARG A 195 22.13 -7.02 1.38
N ARG A 196 21.75 -8.19 1.91
CA ARG A 196 22.59 -8.99 2.82
C ARG A 196 23.06 -8.22 4.06
N GLY A 197 22.16 -7.47 4.69
CA GLY A 197 22.44 -6.67 5.89
C GLY A 197 22.86 -5.22 5.61
N THR A 198 23.27 -4.88 4.39
CA THR A 198 23.52 -3.47 3.98
C THR A 198 22.19 -2.84 3.55
N LEU A 199 21.84 -1.73 4.19
CA LEU A 199 20.58 -1.01 3.96
C LEU A 199 20.80 0.19 3.05
N TYR A 200 20.11 0.18 1.92
CA TYR A 200 20.12 1.25 0.93
C TYR A 200 18.81 2.03 1.02
N GLY A 201 18.88 3.35 1.10
CA GLY A 201 17.72 4.24 1.13
C GLY A 201 17.44 4.89 -0.22
N PHE A 202 16.19 4.88 -0.64
CA PHE A 202 15.70 5.46 -1.90
C PHE A 202 14.46 6.32 -1.64
N ASN A 203 14.08 7.12 -2.64
CA ASN A 203 12.83 7.85 -2.65
C ASN A 203 12.00 7.56 -3.90
N SER A 204 10.95 6.75 -3.77
CA SER A 204 10.02 6.44 -4.84
C SER A 204 8.85 7.43 -4.96
N ASP A 205 8.63 8.30 -3.95
CA ASP A 205 7.54 9.30 -3.98
C ASP A 205 7.74 10.29 -5.13
N CYS A 206 8.98 10.75 -5.33
CA CYS A 206 9.35 11.65 -6.43
C CYS A 206 8.95 11.04 -7.78
N THR A 207 9.45 9.86 -8.09
CA THR A 207 9.14 9.15 -9.34
C THR A 207 7.63 8.89 -9.49
N GLY A 208 6.97 8.47 -8.41
CA GLY A 208 5.54 8.19 -8.40
C GLY A 208 4.67 9.42 -8.71
N ALA A 209 5.01 10.57 -8.10
CA ALA A 209 4.29 11.81 -8.31
C ALA A 209 4.48 12.36 -9.73
N ILE A 210 5.73 12.38 -10.21
CA ILE A 210 6.03 12.87 -11.55
C ILE A 210 5.33 12.01 -12.62
N LYS A 211 5.33 10.69 -12.44
CA LYS A 211 4.64 9.80 -13.36
C LYS A 211 3.13 10.05 -13.37
N ALA A 212 2.50 10.19 -12.20
CA ALA A 212 1.07 10.51 -12.09
C ALA A 212 0.72 11.85 -12.77
N LEU A 213 1.57 12.87 -12.63
CA LEU A 213 1.40 14.17 -13.28
C LEU A 213 1.56 14.07 -14.80
N THR A 214 2.61 13.41 -15.27
CA THR A 214 2.97 13.34 -16.71
C THR A 214 1.98 12.52 -17.52
N GLU A 215 1.21 11.63 -16.91
CA GLU A 215 0.06 10.94 -17.54
C GLU A 215 -1.09 11.91 -17.93
N LYS A 216 -1.16 13.09 -17.30
CA LYS A 216 -2.25 14.07 -17.50
C LYS A 216 -1.79 15.39 -18.06
N THR A 217 -0.54 15.79 -17.82
CA THR A 217 -0.02 17.09 -18.22
C THR A 217 1.50 17.13 -18.30
N GLY A 218 2.06 17.95 -19.19
CA GLY A 218 3.49 18.28 -19.11
C GLY A 218 3.78 19.21 -17.92
N ILE A 219 5.01 19.22 -17.42
CA ILE A 219 5.44 20.01 -16.26
C ILE A 219 6.32 21.20 -16.68
N ARG A 220 7.20 20.99 -17.66
CA ARG A 220 8.19 21.98 -18.10
C ARG A 220 7.57 23.36 -18.40
N GLY A 221 8.10 24.40 -17.75
CA GLY A 221 7.69 25.78 -17.92
C GLY A 221 6.34 26.14 -17.27
N LYS A 222 5.60 25.18 -16.71
CA LYS A 222 4.33 25.45 -16.03
C LYS A 222 4.55 26.02 -14.62
N THR A 223 3.60 26.86 -14.19
CA THR A 223 3.53 27.36 -12.81
C THR A 223 2.85 26.31 -11.94
N VAL A 224 3.50 25.95 -10.84
CA VAL A 224 3.03 24.92 -9.92
C VAL A 224 2.92 25.48 -8.51
N ALA A 225 1.72 25.43 -7.93
CA ALA A 225 1.51 25.67 -6.50
C ALA A 225 1.51 24.33 -5.75
N MET A 226 2.42 24.14 -4.82
CA MET A 226 2.45 22.99 -3.95
C MET A 226 2.10 23.40 -2.53
N ILE A 227 1.03 22.81 -1.98
CA ILE A 227 0.54 23.10 -0.65
C ILE A 227 1.06 22.03 0.30
N GLY A 228 1.84 22.47 1.30
CA GLY A 228 2.46 21.61 2.31
C GLY A 228 3.98 21.64 2.27
N ALA A 229 4.60 21.30 3.41
CA ALA A 229 6.06 21.27 3.60
C ALA A 229 6.52 20.02 4.37
N GLY A 230 5.89 18.87 4.11
CA GLY A 230 6.27 17.57 4.68
C GLY A 230 7.20 16.77 3.76
N GLY A 231 7.53 15.54 4.17
CA GLY A 231 8.41 14.66 3.40
C GLY A 231 7.89 14.31 1.99
N ALA A 232 6.56 14.20 1.79
CA ALA A 232 5.97 14.01 0.47
C ALA A 232 6.10 15.28 -0.38
N ALA A 233 5.81 16.48 0.20
CA ALA A 233 5.99 17.75 -0.48
C ALA A 233 7.43 17.94 -0.96
N ARG A 234 8.41 17.60 -0.14
CA ARG A 234 9.84 17.65 -0.47
C ARG A 234 10.15 16.81 -1.72
N ALA A 235 9.70 15.56 -1.76
CA ALA A 235 9.93 14.66 -2.90
C ALA A 235 9.24 15.13 -4.18
N VAL A 236 7.97 15.56 -4.07
CA VAL A 236 7.19 16.06 -5.21
C VAL A 236 7.77 17.37 -5.74
N GLY A 237 8.09 18.31 -4.85
CA GLY A 237 8.67 19.60 -5.21
C GLY A 237 10.01 19.44 -5.92
N PHE A 238 10.86 18.55 -5.43
CA PHE A 238 12.13 18.22 -6.09
C PHE A 238 11.89 17.71 -7.52
N GLY A 239 10.99 16.74 -7.70
CA GLY A 239 10.66 16.22 -9.02
C GLY A 239 10.08 17.28 -9.98
N ILE A 240 9.24 18.18 -9.48
CA ILE A 240 8.71 19.32 -10.27
C ILE A 240 9.85 20.22 -10.76
N ARG A 241 10.82 20.53 -9.89
CA ARG A 241 11.98 21.36 -10.25
C ARG A 241 12.86 20.66 -11.28
N GLN A 242 13.15 19.36 -11.11
CA GLN A 242 13.90 18.58 -12.10
C GLN A 242 13.23 18.56 -13.49
N GLU A 243 11.91 18.47 -13.53
CA GLU A 243 11.14 18.54 -14.77
C GLU A 243 11.03 19.94 -15.37
N GLY A 244 11.62 20.95 -14.72
CA GLY A 244 11.63 22.33 -15.21
C GLY A 244 10.32 23.08 -14.95
N GLY A 245 9.54 22.68 -13.96
CA GLY A 245 8.37 23.40 -13.47
C GLY A 245 8.78 24.61 -12.60
N ARG A 246 8.01 25.71 -12.66
CA ARG A 246 8.17 26.89 -11.81
C ARG A 246 7.36 26.69 -10.54
N LEU A 247 8.03 26.26 -9.47
CA LEU A 247 7.42 25.86 -8.20
C LEU A 247 7.26 27.05 -7.27
N THR A 248 6.11 27.11 -6.58
CA THR A 248 5.86 27.94 -5.40
C THR A 248 5.36 27.04 -4.28
N VAL A 249 6.03 27.07 -3.13
CA VAL A 249 5.58 26.37 -1.93
C VAL A 249 4.58 27.24 -1.17
N LEU A 250 3.42 26.67 -0.86
CA LEU A 250 2.38 27.27 -0.04
C LEU A 250 2.26 26.51 1.27
N ASN A 251 2.42 27.18 2.42
CA ASN A 251 2.29 26.48 3.71
C ASN A 251 1.71 27.38 4.81
N ARG A 252 1.05 26.74 5.82
CA ARG A 252 0.53 27.46 7.00
C ARG A 252 1.65 27.90 7.94
N SER A 253 2.64 27.03 8.19
CA SER A 253 3.84 27.34 8.96
C SER A 253 4.82 28.02 8.04
N GLN A 254 5.11 29.29 8.30
CA GLN A 254 6.08 30.09 7.55
C GLN A 254 7.45 29.45 7.59
N GLU A 255 7.97 29.17 8.78
CA GLU A 255 9.30 28.58 8.99
C GLU A 255 9.53 27.30 8.15
N ARG A 256 8.57 26.34 8.20
CA ARG A 256 8.67 25.10 7.43
C ARG A 256 8.55 25.32 5.93
N GLY A 257 7.71 26.27 5.53
CA GLY A 257 7.50 26.61 4.13
C GLY A 257 8.74 27.26 3.53
N GLU A 258 9.32 28.25 4.21
CA GLU A 258 10.55 28.93 3.81
C GLU A 258 11.75 27.97 3.76
N SER A 259 11.90 27.10 4.77
CA SER A 259 12.95 26.08 4.78
C SER A 259 12.85 25.16 3.58
N LEU A 260 11.66 24.67 3.27
CA LEU A 260 11.47 23.80 2.10
C LEU A 260 11.70 24.55 0.78
N ALA A 261 11.24 25.78 0.68
CA ALA A 261 11.41 26.60 -0.53
C ALA A 261 12.90 26.91 -0.78
N ALA A 262 13.66 27.19 0.29
CA ALA A 262 15.11 27.38 0.20
C ALA A 262 15.81 26.07 -0.26
N ASP A 263 15.46 24.92 0.32
CA ASP A 263 16.01 23.62 -0.10
C ASP A 263 15.71 23.26 -1.55
N LEU A 264 14.54 23.72 -2.06
CA LEU A 264 14.11 23.46 -3.44
C LEU A 264 14.47 24.59 -4.42
N ASP A 265 15.15 25.63 -3.97
CA ASP A 265 15.44 26.85 -4.75
C ASP A 265 14.19 27.37 -5.49
N CYS A 266 13.13 27.68 -4.72
CA CYS A 266 11.86 28.13 -5.26
C CYS A 266 11.18 29.17 -4.36
N GLU A 267 10.07 29.75 -4.86
CA GLU A 267 9.33 30.78 -4.13
C GLU A 267 8.51 30.15 -2.98
N PHE A 268 8.42 30.87 -1.85
CA PHE A 268 7.46 30.62 -0.78
C PHE A 268 6.42 31.71 -0.69
N LYS A 269 5.16 31.30 -0.37
CA LYS A 269 4.08 32.22 0.02
C LYS A 269 3.28 31.64 1.18
N PRO A 270 2.92 32.44 2.20
CA PRO A 270 1.99 32.00 3.23
C PRO A 270 0.64 31.60 2.61
N LEU A 271 0.09 30.45 3.01
CA LEU A 271 -1.17 29.94 2.47
C LEU A 271 -2.34 30.92 2.72
N ALA A 272 -2.30 31.68 3.83
CA ALA A 272 -3.32 32.69 4.17
C ALA A 272 -3.36 33.88 3.19
N ASP A 273 -2.26 34.17 2.50
CA ASP A 273 -2.12 35.31 1.60
C ASP A 273 -2.55 34.99 0.16
N VAL A 274 -2.89 33.71 -0.07
CA VAL A 274 -3.30 33.23 -1.38
C VAL A 274 -4.71 33.76 -1.71
N ARG A 275 -4.77 34.81 -2.48
CA ARG A 275 -6.01 35.46 -2.97
C ARG A 275 -6.33 35.09 -4.41
N ARG A 276 -5.31 34.76 -5.19
CA ARG A 276 -5.39 34.29 -6.58
C ARG A 276 -4.25 33.36 -6.86
N LEU A 277 -4.52 32.27 -7.57
CA LEU A 277 -3.52 31.31 -7.96
C LEU A 277 -3.52 31.16 -9.49
N PRO A 278 -2.76 31.98 -10.22
CA PRO A 278 -2.60 31.78 -11.66
C PRO A 278 -1.65 30.62 -11.93
N TYR A 279 -1.93 29.48 -11.32
CA TYR A 279 -1.11 28.29 -11.45
C TYR A 279 -1.72 27.30 -12.44
N SER A 280 -0.88 26.78 -13.32
CA SER A 280 -1.27 25.71 -14.24
C SER A 280 -1.51 24.39 -13.53
N ILE A 281 -0.83 24.18 -12.39
CA ILE A 281 -0.91 22.94 -11.59
C ILE A 281 -1.01 23.33 -10.11
N ILE A 282 -1.94 22.72 -9.38
CA ILE A 282 -2.07 22.83 -7.92
C ILE A 282 -1.94 21.44 -7.32
N ILE A 283 -1.09 21.29 -6.31
CA ILE A 283 -0.82 20.00 -5.67
C ILE A 283 -1.07 20.11 -4.16
N ASN A 284 -2.00 19.31 -3.63
CA ASN A 284 -2.14 19.12 -2.18
C ASN A 284 -1.18 18.03 -1.69
N ALA A 285 -0.15 18.43 -0.98
CA ALA A 285 0.80 17.53 -0.31
C ALA A 285 0.65 17.56 1.23
N THR A 286 -0.55 17.96 1.71
CA THR A 286 -0.94 17.94 3.14
C THR A 286 -1.88 16.77 3.41
N SER A 287 -2.27 16.60 4.68
CA SER A 287 -3.31 15.66 5.09
C SER A 287 -4.72 16.28 5.09
N ALA A 288 -4.91 17.52 4.60
CA ALA A 288 -6.23 18.15 4.54
C ALA A 288 -7.16 17.38 3.59
N GLY A 289 -8.33 17.00 4.07
CA GLY A 289 -9.29 16.17 3.32
C GLY A 289 -9.11 14.65 3.50
N MET A 290 -8.13 14.22 4.29
CA MET A 290 -7.94 12.79 4.62
C MET A 290 -8.90 12.35 5.73
N THR A 291 -9.44 11.15 5.63
CA THR A 291 -10.25 10.51 6.70
C THR A 291 -9.50 10.53 8.05
N PRO A 292 -10.16 10.97 9.17
CA PRO A 292 -11.58 11.29 9.29
C PRO A 292 -11.98 12.76 9.02
N GLN A 293 -11.04 13.66 8.68
CA GLN A 293 -11.31 15.08 8.43
C GLN A 293 -11.63 15.35 6.94
N GLU A 294 -12.58 14.64 6.37
CA GLU A 294 -12.91 14.68 4.93
C GLU A 294 -13.53 16.01 4.48
N SER A 295 -14.10 16.79 5.42
CA SER A 295 -14.65 18.11 5.15
C SER A 295 -13.57 19.18 4.90
N ASP A 296 -12.33 18.89 5.27
CA ASP A 296 -11.25 19.86 5.11
C ASP A 296 -10.81 19.98 3.65
N THR A 297 -10.38 21.18 3.28
CA THR A 297 -9.73 21.45 1.98
C THR A 297 -8.61 22.46 2.17
N PRO A 298 -7.44 22.25 1.54
CA PRO A 298 -6.32 23.16 1.73
C PRO A 298 -6.53 24.54 1.08
N VAL A 299 -7.41 24.62 0.07
CA VAL A 299 -7.73 25.85 -0.65
C VAL A 299 -9.23 25.99 -0.86
N ASN A 300 -9.71 27.24 -0.93
CA ASN A 300 -11.09 27.53 -1.26
C ASN A 300 -11.35 27.28 -2.75
N ALA A 301 -12.51 26.70 -3.08
CA ALA A 301 -12.95 26.46 -4.46
C ALA A 301 -12.96 27.72 -5.34
N GLY A 302 -13.13 28.90 -4.75
CA GLY A 302 -13.05 30.20 -5.46
C GLY A 302 -11.68 30.51 -6.06
N LEU A 303 -10.63 29.81 -5.61
CA LEU A 303 -9.26 29.98 -6.12
C LEU A 303 -8.94 29.03 -7.28
N LEU A 304 -9.83 28.08 -7.58
CA LEU A 304 -9.66 27.11 -8.66
C LEU A 304 -10.20 27.67 -9.97
N GLU A 305 -9.35 27.70 -10.99
CA GLU A 305 -9.71 28.20 -12.33
C GLU A 305 -9.92 27.04 -13.30
N HIS A 306 -10.82 27.22 -14.26
CA HIS A 306 -11.06 26.25 -15.34
C HIS A 306 -9.75 25.91 -16.08
N GLY A 307 -9.55 24.64 -16.38
CA GLY A 307 -8.34 24.17 -17.10
C GLY A 307 -7.10 23.94 -16.22
N THR A 308 -7.14 24.34 -14.93
CA THR A 308 -6.08 24.01 -13.98
C THR A 308 -6.01 22.50 -13.75
N VAL A 309 -4.80 21.96 -13.61
CA VAL A 309 -4.59 20.58 -13.15
C VAL A 309 -4.51 20.58 -11.63
N VAL A 310 -5.35 19.79 -10.97
CA VAL A 310 -5.38 19.69 -9.50
C VAL A 310 -5.04 18.25 -9.10
N MET A 311 -3.92 18.08 -8.40
CA MET A 311 -3.47 16.80 -7.85
C MET A 311 -3.63 16.82 -6.34
N ASP A 312 -4.22 15.75 -5.79
CA ASP A 312 -4.28 15.54 -4.35
C ASP A 312 -3.50 14.27 -3.99
N LEU A 313 -2.56 14.37 -3.05
CA LEU A 313 -1.81 13.20 -2.57
C LEU A 313 -2.60 12.36 -1.56
N VAL A 314 -3.71 12.88 -1.07
CA VAL A 314 -4.65 12.11 -0.24
C VAL A 314 -5.35 11.09 -1.13
N TYR A 315 -5.28 9.81 -0.75
CA TYR A 315 -5.95 8.72 -1.47
C TYR A 315 -7.14 8.12 -0.72
N ASN A 316 -7.33 8.48 0.54
CA ASN A 316 -8.48 8.07 1.34
C ASN A 316 -9.12 9.28 2.04
N PRO A 317 -10.30 9.73 1.59
CA PRO A 317 -11.17 9.15 0.56
C PRO A 317 -10.59 9.33 -0.86
N LEU A 318 -11.07 8.51 -1.82
CA LEU A 318 -10.65 8.61 -3.23
C LEU A 318 -11.01 9.97 -3.85
N GLN A 319 -12.16 10.53 -3.49
CA GLN A 319 -12.67 11.81 -3.95
C GLN A 319 -12.67 12.80 -2.77
N THR A 320 -11.53 13.42 -2.51
CA THR A 320 -11.44 14.47 -1.49
C THR A 320 -12.31 15.67 -1.86
N ARG A 321 -12.66 16.51 -0.89
CA ARG A 321 -13.39 17.75 -1.13
C ARG A 321 -12.68 18.63 -2.16
N LEU A 322 -11.35 18.73 -2.10
CA LEU A 322 -10.56 19.48 -3.09
C LEU A 322 -10.82 18.96 -4.51
N LEU A 323 -10.75 17.65 -4.75
CA LEU A 323 -10.96 17.05 -6.07
C LEU A 323 -12.41 17.19 -6.55
N GLN A 324 -13.38 17.09 -5.66
CA GLN A 324 -14.80 17.31 -5.99
C GLN A 324 -15.06 18.76 -6.44
N GLU A 325 -14.51 19.72 -5.70
CA GLU A 325 -14.63 21.14 -6.02
C GLU A 325 -13.88 21.49 -7.33
N ALA A 326 -12.68 20.95 -7.52
CA ALA A 326 -11.91 21.08 -8.74
C ALA A 326 -12.67 20.56 -9.98
N LYS A 327 -13.27 19.37 -9.86
CA LYS A 327 -14.08 18.79 -10.94
C LYS A 327 -15.27 19.67 -11.31
N LYS A 328 -15.98 20.25 -10.32
CA LYS A 328 -17.09 21.18 -10.56
C LYS A 328 -16.65 22.47 -11.29
N LYS A 329 -15.38 22.88 -11.11
CA LYS A 329 -14.78 24.04 -11.77
C LYS A 329 -14.20 23.74 -13.16
N GLY A 330 -14.30 22.49 -13.65
CA GLY A 330 -13.74 22.09 -14.93
C GLY A 330 -12.22 21.93 -14.93
N CYS A 331 -11.63 21.63 -13.75
CA CYS A 331 -10.22 21.28 -13.64
C CYS A 331 -9.97 19.84 -14.08
N THR A 332 -8.75 19.56 -14.54
CA THR A 332 -8.25 18.18 -14.68
C THR A 332 -7.82 17.68 -13.31
N ILE A 333 -8.39 16.57 -12.84
CA ILE A 333 -8.07 16.02 -11.52
C ILE A 333 -7.12 14.85 -11.61
N ILE A 334 -6.22 14.74 -10.61
CA ILE A 334 -5.33 13.58 -10.39
C ILE A 334 -5.52 13.16 -8.94
N ASP A 335 -6.03 11.95 -8.73
CA ASP A 335 -6.25 11.39 -7.40
C ASP A 335 -4.95 10.84 -6.77
N GLY A 336 -4.95 10.70 -5.45
CA GLY A 336 -3.80 10.21 -4.70
C GLY A 336 -3.47 8.75 -4.98
N VAL A 337 -4.42 7.96 -5.48
CA VAL A 337 -4.19 6.55 -5.87
C VAL A 337 -3.19 6.46 -7.02
N ALA A 338 -3.20 7.40 -7.95
CA ALA A 338 -2.25 7.40 -9.07
C ALA A 338 -0.79 7.44 -8.56
N MET A 339 -0.46 8.43 -7.70
CA MET A 339 0.86 8.50 -7.08
C MET A 339 1.16 7.30 -6.18
N PHE A 340 0.18 6.89 -5.36
CA PHE A 340 0.34 5.79 -4.41
C PHE A 340 0.70 4.47 -5.12
N VAL A 341 0.07 4.18 -6.24
CA VAL A 341 0.35 2.98 -7.05
C VAL A 341 1.70 3.10 -7.74
N HIS A 342 2.02 4.24 -8.35
CA HIS A 342 3.29 4.39 -9.07
C HIS A 342 4.50 4.31 -8.13
N GLN A 343 4.45 4.94 -6.95
CA GLN A 343 5.56 4.82 -5.99
C GLN A 343 5.70 3.39 -5.46
N GLY A 344 4.58 2.69 -5.23
CA GLY A 344 4.59 1.29 -4.82
C GLY A 344 5.11 0.36 -5.91
N ALA A 345 4.82 0.63 -7.18
CA ALA A 345 5.38 -0.12 -8.31
C ALA A 345 6.91 -0.01 -8.35
N VAL A 346 7.46 1.19 -8.17
CA VAL A 346 8.92 1.40 -8.08
C VAL A 346 9.52 0.61 -6.92
N GLN A 347 8.89 0.64 -5.74
CA GLN A 347 9.32 -0.15 -4.58
C GLN A 347 9.33 -1.65 -4.88
N PHE A 348 8.25 -2.16 -5.47
CA PHE A 348 8.13 -3.56 -5.84
C PHE A 348 9.26 -4.00 -6.78
N GLU A 349 9.54 -3.21 -7.81
CA GLU A 349 10.60 -3.48 -8.77
C GLU A 349 11.99 -3.44 -8.14
N MET A 350 12.26 -2.50 -7.23
CA MET A 350 13.53 -2.42 -6.50
C MET A 350 13.76 -3.64 -5.60
N TRP A 351 12.71 -4.18 -4.97
CA TRP A 351 12.83 -5.32 -4.07
C TRP A 351 12.90 -6.66 -4.77
N THR A 352 12.16 -6.81 -5.86
CA THR A 352 11.94 -8.12 -6.51
C THR A 352 12.72 -8.30 -7.80
N GLY A 353 13.16 -7.21 -8.42
CA GLY A 353 13.73 -7.23 -9.77
C GLY A 353 12.72 -7.60 -10.87
N ARG A 354 11.42 -7.65 -10.55
CA ARG A 354 10.35 -7.98 -11.49
C ARG A 354 9.52 -6.75 -11.78
N LYS A 355 9.01 -6.67 -13.01
CA LYS A 355 8.09 -5.60 -13.40
C LYS A 355 6.81 -5.64 -12.56
N ALA A 356 6.42 -4.50 -12.01
CA ALA A 356 5.23 -4.38 -11.18
C ALA A 356 3.94 -4.53 -12.00
N PRO A 357 2.95 -5.31 -11.52
CA PRO A 357 1.63 -5.43 -12.16
C PRO A 357 0.74 -4.24 -11.78
N VAL A 358 1.04 -3.06 -12.34
CA VAL A 358 0.42 -1.76 -11.96
C VAL A 358 -1.10 -1.80 -12.01
N ASP A 359 -1.69 -2.44 -13.03
CA ASP A 359 -3.15 -2.53 -13.18
C ASP A 359 -3.78 -3.32 -12.02
N VAL A 360 -3.15 -4.41 -11.58
CA VAL A 360 -3.59 -5.21 -10.44
C VAL A 360 -3.45 -4.39 -9.16
N MET A 361 -2.30 -3.73 -8.96
CA MET A 361 -2.05 -2.87 -7.79
C MET A 361 -3.11 -1.77 -7.68
N ARG A 362 -3.42 -1.09 -8.81
CA ARG A 362 -4.45 -0.04 -8.85
C ARG A 362 -5.84 -0.61 -8.54
N LYS A 363 -6.20 -1.72 -9.17
CA LYS A 363 -7.51 -2.36 -9.00
C LYS A 363 -7.79 -2.71 -7.54
N VAL A 364 -6.85 -3.38 -6.86
CA VAL A 364 -7.06 -3.83 -5.48
C VAL A 364 -7.11 -2.65 -4.49
N VAL A 365 -6.38 -1.57 -4.75
CA VAL A 365 -6.45 -0.34 -3.95
C VAL A 365 -7.83 0.32 -4.10
N LEU A 366 -8.35 0.44 -5.32
CA LEU A 366 -9.68 1.00 -5.57
C LEU A 366 -10.79 0.13 -4.95
N GLU A 367 -10.69 -1.20 -5.05
CA GLU A 367 -11.62 -2.14 -4.40
C GLU A 367 -11.58 -2.01 -2.86
N ALA A 368 -10.40 -1.84 -2.28
CA ALA A 368 -10.25 -1.66 -0.84
C ALA A 368 -10.86 -0.33 -0.38
N LEU A 369 -10.68 0.77 -1.12
CA LEU A 369 -11.30 2.06 -0.81
C LEU A 369 -12.83 2.07 -0.94
N ALA A 370 -13.38 1.27 -1.84
CA ALA A 370 -14.84 1.16 -2.03
C ALA A 370 -15.53 0.35 -0.92
N ASN A 371 -14.78 -0.43 -0.13
CA ASN A 371 -15.31 -1.28 0.95
C ASN A 371 -15.10 -0.67 2.35
N HIS A 372 -14.54 0.52 2.44
CA HIS A 372 -14.36 1.32 3.65
C HIS A 372 -15.32 2.50 3.68
#